data_531e61f445c8906656e85c1960efaf47
#
_entry.id   531e61f445c8906656e85c1960efaf47
#
_cell.length_a   1.000
_cell.length_b   1.000
_cell.length_c   1.000
_cell.angle_alpha   90.00
_cell.angle_beta   90.00
_cell.angle_gamma   90.00
#
_symmetry.space_group_name_H-M   'P 1'
#
loop_
_entity.id
_entity.type
_entity.pdbx_description
1 polymer ?
#
loop_
_entity_poly.entity_id
_entity_poly.type
_entity_poly.pdbx_seq_one_letter_code
_entity_poly.pdbx_strand_id
1 'polypeptide(L)'
;MIKLGIVMDPIADINIKKDSSFAMLLEAQRRGYELHYMEMADLYLINGEARARTRTLSVEHNYDKWYEFGSEQDMALAELDTILMRKDPPFDTEYIYATYILERAEEKGTLIVNKPQSLRDCNEKLFTAWFPELTPETLVTRNKAQLKAFWQKHTDVILKPLDGMGGTSIFRVKEGDPNLSVIAETLTELGSRYCMAQNYLPAIKDGDKRVLVVDGEPVPYCLARIPQGGETRGNLAAGGRGEPRPLSESDWAIARKVAPVLKAKGLIFVGLDIIGDRLTEINVTSPTCIREIEAEFPISITGMLMDAIEKRLGK
;
A
#
# COMPACT_ATOMS: atom_id res chain seq x y z
N MET A 1 25.03 -0.08 14.60
CA MET A 1 23.98 -1.10 14.30
C MET A 1 22.68 -0.34 14.23
N ILE A 2 21.88 -0.53 13.18
CA ILE A 2 20.59 0.16 13.01
C ILE A 2 19.53 -0.60 13.81
N LYS A 3 18.74 0.13 14.61
CA LYS A 3 17.56 -0.40 15.31
C LYS A 3 16.31 -0.13 14.44
N LEU A 4 15.74 -1.19 13.89
CA LEU A 4 14.56 -1.12 13.04
C LEU A 4 13.33 -1.63 13.78
N GLY A 5 12.36 -0.75 13.98
CA GLY A 5 11.01 -1.12 14.41
C GLY A 5 10.12 -1.49 13.22
N ILE A 6 9.19 -2.40 13.44
CA ILE A 6 8.12 -2.68 12.47
C ILE A 6 6.79 -2.74 13.20
N VAL A 7 5.79 -2.00 12.67
CA VAL A 7 4.38 -2.08 13.10
C VAL A 7 3.64 -2.84 12.01
N MET A 8 3.15 -4.04 12.31
CA MET A 8 2.51 -4.90 11.33
C MET A 8 1.38 -5.73 11.95
N ASP A 9 0.64 -6.44 11.14
CA ASP A 9 -0.29 -7.48 11.59
C ASP A 9 0.45 -8.65 12.24
N PRO A 10 -0.22 -9.49 13.05
CA PRO A 10 0.45 -10.56 13.78
C PRO A 10 1.33 -11.42 12.87
N ILE A 11 2.64 -11.47 13.18
CA ILE A 11 3.64 -12.19 12.37
C ILE A 11 3.35 -13.70 12.29
N ALA A 12 2.61 -14.23 13.25
CA ALA A 12 2.18 -15.62 13.25
C ALA A 12 1.19 -15.96 12.13
N ASP A 13 0.43 -14.97 11.65
CA ASP A 13 -0.69 -15.15 10.71
C ASP A 13 -0.28 -14.84 9.24
N ILE A 14 0.94 -14.37 9.00
CA ILE A 14 1.39 -14.02 7.66
C ILE A 14 1.68 -15.25 6.79
N ASN A 15 1.52 -15.08 5.48
CA ASN A 15 1.99 -16.07 4.51
C ASN A 15 3.38 -15.69 4.02
N ILE A 16 4.41 -16.30 4.59
CA ILE A 16 5.81 -15.97 4.30
C ILE A 16 6.24 -16.19 2.84
N LYS A 17 5.45 -16.95 2.05
CA LYS A 17 5.74 -17.13 0.60
C LYS A 17 5.58 -15.83 -0.19
N LYS A 18 4.68 -14.95 0.23
CA LYS A 18 4.32 -13.72 -0.49
C LYS A 18 4.40 -12.45 0.35
N ASP A 19 4.62 -12.57 1.66
CA ASP A 19 4.61 -11.42 2.55
C ASP A 19 5.83 -10.50 2.30
N SER A 20 5.54 -9.24 1.97
CA SER A 20 6.56 -8.24 1.67
C SER A 20 7.22 -7.68 2.94
N SER A 21 6.50 -7.60 4.06
CA SER A 21 7.05 -7.14 5.33
C SER A 21 8.05 -8.14 5.88
N PHE A 22 7.75 -9.44 5.74
CA PHE A 22 8.69 -10.51 6.07
C PHE A 22 9.96 -10.45 5.21
N ALA A 23 9.83 -10.19 3.90
CA ALA A 23 11.00 -10.00 3.03
C ALA A 23 11.88 -8.81 3.48
N MET A 24 11.26 -7.70 3.90
CA MET A 24 11.98 -6.55 4.45
C MET A 24 12.71 -6.90 5.75
N LEU A 25 12.10 -7.66 6.64
CA LEU A 25 12.72 -8.12 7.90
C LEU A 25 13.91 -9.03 7.63
N LEU A 26 13.80 -9.98 6.69
CA LEU A 26 14.91 -10.86 6.30
C LEU A 26 16.12 -10.06 5.80
N GLU A 27 15.89 -9.06 4.94
CA GLU A 27 16.98 -8.22 4.41
C GLU A 27 17.59 -7.33 5.50
N ALA A 28 16.78 -6.74 6.36
CA ALA A 28 17.26 -5.93 7.47
C ALA A 28 18.13 -6.77 8.43
N GLN A 29 17.69 -7.98 8.79
CA GLN A 29 18.47 -8.90 9.62
C GLN A 29 19.77 -9.33 8.92
N ARG A 30 19.73 -9.62 7.62
CA ARG A 30 20.92 -9.95 6.83
C ARG A 30 21.98 -8.84 6.87
N ARG A 31 21.55 -7.57 6.95
CA ARG A 31 22.43 -6.39 7.11
C ARG A 31 22.87 -6.15 8.55
N GLY A 32 22.46 -6.99 9.49
CA GLY A 32 22.83 -6.87 10.90
C GLY A 32 22.05 -5.80 11.66
N TYR A 33 20.82 -5.47 11.22
CA TYR A 33 19.93 -4.59 11.99
C TYR A 33 19.37 -5.34 13.20
N GLU A 34 19.15 -4.61 14.30
CA GLU A 34 18.38 -5.08 15.44
C GLU A 34 16.89 -4.86 15.17
N LEU A 35 16.11 -5.94 15.17
CA LEU A 35 14.69 -5.89 14.82
C LEU A 35 13.82 -5.78 16.10
N HIS A 36 12.86 -4.85 16.07
CA HIS A 36 11.86 -4.63 17.12
C HIS A 36 10.45 -4.76 16.54
N TYR A 37 9.75 -5.79 16.95
CA TYR A 37 8.38 -6.07 16.51
C TYR A 37 7.36 -5.38 17.40
N MET A 38 6.32 -4.83 16.77
CA MET A 38 5.17 -4.19 17.39
C MET A 38 3.91 -4.45 16.57
N GLU A 39 2.78 -4.51 17.26
CA GLU A 39 1.45 -4.41 16.67
C GLU A 39 0.83 -3.05 16.99
N MET A 40 -0.28 -2.68 16.35
CA MET A 40 -0.95 -1.40 16.61
C MET A 40 -1.30 -1.20 18.09
N ALA A 41 -1.70 -2.28 18.79
CA ALA A 41 -2.06 -2.24 20.20
C ALA A 41 -0.88 -2.01 21.15
N ASP A 42 0.34 -2.16 20.66
CA ASP A 42 1.56 -1.91 21.46
C ASP A 42 1.95 -0.43 21.51
N LEU A 43 1.43 0.39 20.59
CA LEU A 43 1.73 1.81 20.47
C LEU A 43 0.94 2.63 21.50
N TYR A 44 1.58 3.58 22.17
CA TYR A 44 0.89 4.51 23.06
C TYR A 44 1.63 5.84 23.22
N LEU A 45 0.92 6.84 23.75
CA LEU A 45 1.48 8.13 24.14
C LEU A 45 1.36 8.31 25.66
N ILE A 46 2.44 8.74 26.29
CA ILE A 46 2.42 9.18 27.69
C ILE A 46 3.12 10.52 27.80
N ASN A 47 2.43 11.54 28.31
CA ASN A 47 2.95 12.90 28.45
C ASN A 47 3.56 13.47 27.15
N GLY A 48 3.00 13.08 25.99
CA GLY A 48 3.48 13.50 24.68
C GLY A 48 4.68 12.72 24.14
N GLU A 49 5.21 11.75 24.87
CA GLU A 49 6.25 10.84 24.41
C GLU A 49 5.62 9.61 23.74
N ALA A 50 6.06 9.33 22.51
CA ALA A 50 5.68 8.13 21.77
C ALA A 50 6.45 6.93 22.27
N ARG A 51 5.76 5.91 22.72
CA ARG A 51 6.32 4.68 23.27
C ARG A 51 5.67 3.45 22.68
N ALA A 52 6.33 2.32 22.82
CA ALA A 52 5.72 1.03 22.52
C ALA A 52 6.27 -0.08 23.41
N ARG A 53 5.45 -1.09 23.59
CA ARG A 53 5.87 -2.38 24.09
C ARG A 53 6.41 -3.18 22.89
N THR A 54 7.72 -3.35 22.83
CA THR A 54 8.41 -4.01 21.72
C THR A 54 8.92 -5.38 22.10
N ARG A 55 9.04 -6.27 21.13
CA ARG A 55 9.74 -7.54 21.27
C ARG A 55 10.90 -7.58 20.28
N THR A 56 12.11 -7.89 20.74
CA THR A 56 13.18 -8.20 19.79
C THR A 56 12.79 -9.40 18.95
N LEU A 57 13.20 -9.41 17.67
CA LEU A 57 12.75 -10.38 16.71
C LEU A 57 13.93 -10.95 15.92
N SER A 58 13.94 -12.25 15.71
CA SER A 58 14.72 -12.90 14.68
C SER A 58 13.81 -13.59 13.68
N VAL A 59 14.20 -13.60 12.41
CA VAL A 59 13.43 -14.18 11.31
C VAL A 59 14.28 -15.14 10.49
N GLU A 60 13.65 -16.21 10.02
CA GLU A 60 14.29 -17.22 9.18
C GLU A 60 13.34 -17.66 8.06
N HIS A 61 13.87 -17.87 6.84
CA HIS A 61 13.06 -18.39 5.75
C HIS A 61 12.82 -19.89 5.93
N ASN A 62 12.03 -20.23 6.93
CA ASN A 62 11.65 -21.59 7.30
C ASN A 62 10.13 -21.65 7.47
N TYR A 63 9.45 -22.50 6.72
CA TYR A 63 7.98 -22.58 6.71
C TYR A 63 7.38 -23.13 8.00
N ASP A 64 8.15 -23.89 8.78
CA ASP A 64 7.69 -24.47 10.04
C ASP A 64 7.91 -23.52 11.23
N LYS A 65 8.96 -22.68 11.17
CA LYS A 65 9.30 -21.71 12.20
C LYS A 65 10.01 -20.51 11.55
N TRP A 66 9.26 -19.46 11.17
CA TRP A 66 9.81 -18.31 10.44
C TRP A 66 10.19 -17.12 11.33
N TYR A 67 9.86 -17.14 12.60
CA TYR A 67 10.22 -16.08 13.54
C TYR A 67 10.47 -16.63 14.96
N GLU A 68 11.20 -15.86 15.75
CA GLU A 68 11.39 -16.08 17.17
C GLU A 68 11.43 -14.73 17.89
N PHE A 69 10.60 -14.58 18.92
CA PHE A 69 10.66 -13.42 19.79
C PHE A 69 11.74 -13.59 20.87
N GLY A 70 12.51 -12.51 21.08
CA GLY A 70 13.43 -12.41 22.22
C GLY A 70 12.83 -11.61 23.36
N SER A 71 13.61 -10.67 23.92
CA SER A 71 13.19 -9.87 25.06
C SER A 71 12.05 -8.91 24.72
N GLU A 72 11.08 -8.82 25.63
CA GLU A 72 10.08 -7.77 25.62
C GLU A 72 10.59 -6.56 26.41
N GLN A 73 10.35 -5.37 25.91
CA GLN A 73 10.72 -4.12 26.57
C GLN A 73 9.74 -3.00 26.22
N ASP A 74 9.51 -2.14 27.20
CA ASP A 74 8.82 -0.87 26.99
C ASP A 74 9.86 0.20 26.70
N MET A 75 9.79 0.83 25.53
CA MET A 75 10.79 1.80 25.08
C MET A 75 10.17 3.03 24.42
N ALA A 76 10.89 4.14 24.45
CA ALA A 76 10.55 5.29 23.63
C ALA A 76 10.81 4.97 22.16
N LEU A 77 9.86 5.28 21.29
CA LEU A 77 10.03 5.04 19.84
C LEU A 77 11.17 5.86 19.24
N ALA A 78 11.55 6.96 19.90
CA ALA A 78 12.72 7.77 19.55
C ALA A 78 14.07 7.06 19.73
N GLU A 79 14.11 5.90 20.40
CA GLU A 79 15.32 5.07 20.54
C GLU A 79 15.55 4.17 19.31
N LEU A 80 14.57 4.08 18.40
CA LEU A 80 14.67 3.38 17.13
C LEU A 80 15.19 4.32 16.04
N ASP A 81 16.11 3.86 15.20
CA ASP A 81 16.63 4.62 14.06
C ASP A 81 15.55 4.76 12.96
N THR A 82 14.78 3.70 12.73
CA THR A 82 13.70 3.69 11.73
C THR A 82 12.55 2.79 12.15
N ILE A 83 11.34 3.12 11.70
CA ILE A 83 10.14 2.29 11.90
C ILE A 83 9.43 2.10 10.57
N LEU A 84 9.19 0.85 10.20
CA LEU A 84 8.35 0.48 9.09
C LEU A 84 6.89 0.41 9.55
N MET A 85 6.03 1.30 9.06
CA MET A 85 4.59 1.20 9.27
C MET A 85 4.00 0.29 8.19
N ARG A 86 3.81 -0.99 8.53
CA ARG A 86 3.41 -2.05 7.62
C ARG A 86 2.08 -2.70 7.98
N LYS A 87 1.31 -2.06 8.86
CA LYS A 87 -0.05 -2.49 9.16
C LYS A 87 -0.91 -2.41 7.90
N ASP A 88 -1.59 -3.49 7.59
CA ASP A 88 -2.53 -3.55 6.48
C ASP A 88 -3.77 -2.68 6.74
N PRO A 89 -4.43 -2.17 5.69
CA PRO A 89 -5.75 -1.55 5.85
C PRO A 89 -6.74 -2.45 6.64
N PRO A 90 -7.79 -1.88 7.24
CA PRO A 90 -8.41 -0.61 6.85
C PRO A 90 -7.64 0.61 7.34
N PHE A 91 -7.64 1.67 6.54
CA PHE A 91 -7.19 2.99 6.93
C PHE A 91 -8.37 3.73 7.57
N ASP A 92 -8.54 3.51 8.85
CA ASP A 92 -9.61 4.05 9.67
C ASP A 92 -9.10 5.07 10.70
N THR A 93 -9.95 5.47 11.63
CA THR A 93 -9.60 6.42 12.68
C THR A 93 -8.50 5.87 13.59
N GLU A 94 -8.48 4.57 13.88
CA GLU A 94 -7.45 3.94 14.71
C GLU A 94 -6.08 3.94 13.99
N TYR A 95 -6.08 3.70 12.67
CA TYR A 95 -4.87 3.85 11.87
C TYR A 95 -4.34 5.30 11.91
N ILE A 96 -5.24 6.29 11.79
CA ILE A 96 -4.89 7.71 11.91
C ILE A 96 -4.26 8.01 13.29
N TYR A 97 -4.81 7.49 14.38
CA TYR A 97 -4.24 7.66 15.72
C TYR A 97 -2.85 7.05 15.84
N ALA A 98 -2.62 5.86 15.28
CA ALA A 98 -1.29 5.28 15.21
C ALA A 98 -0.29 6.18 14.46
N THR A 99 -0.73 6.82 13.35
CA THR A 99 0.15 7.77 12.63
C THR A 99 0.52 8.99 13.47
N TYR A 100 -0.37 9.50 14.35
CA TYR A 100 -0.03 10.59 15.27
C TYR A 100 1.01 10.16 16.30
N ILE A 101 0.93 8.92 16.80
CA ILE A 101 1.94 8.38 17.72
C ILE A 101 3.30 8.30 17.01
N LEU A 102 3.34 7.75 15.79
CA LEU A 102 4.56 7.63 15.00
C LEU A 102 5.15 9.00 14.62
N GLU A 103 4.31 10.00 14.36
CA GLU A 103 4.76 11.37 14.05
C GLU A 103 5.51 12.01 15.25
N ARG A 104 5.09 11.71 16.49
CA ARG A 104 5.84 12.17 17.68
C ARG A 104 7.23 11.55 17.76
N ALA A 105 7.42 10.32 17.28
CA ALA A 105 8.74 9.71 17.16
C ALA A 105 9.54 10.34 16.01
N GLU A 106 8.90 10.62 14.86
CA GLU A 106 9.52 11.32 13.72
C GLU A 106 10.08 12.68 14.14
N GLU A 107 9.33 13.47 14.90
CA GLU A 107 9.77 14.77 15.41
C GLU A 107 11.01 14.68 16.33
N LYS A 108 11.32 13.49 16.87
CA LYS A 108 12.51 13.21 17.68
C LYS A 108 13.66 12.60 16.88
N GLY A 109 13.47 12.42 15.56
CA GLY A 109 14.52 11.98 14.65
C GLY A 109 14.41 10.54 14.14
N THR A 110 13.41 9.77 14.57
CA THR A 110 13.16 8.44 14.03
C THR A 110 12.65 8.53 12.58
N LEU A 111 13.28 7.83 11.66
CA LEU A 111 12.77 7.75 10.28
C LEU A 111 11.56 6.83 10.21
N ILE A 112 10.40 7.37 9.86
CA ILE A 112 9.19 6.56 9.67
C ILE A 112 8.96 6.28 8.17
N VAL A 113 8.80 5.03 7.81
CA VAL A 113 8.52 4.57 6.43
C VAL A 113 7.10 3.98 6.37
N ASN A 114 6.16 4.68 5.78
CA ASN A 114 6.19 5.99 5.12
C ASN A 114 5.88 7.10 6.13
N LYS A 115 6.21 8.36 5.76
CA LYS A 115 5.99 9.55 6.57
C LYS A 115 4.55 9.63 7.10
N PRO A 116 4.33 9.75 8.45
CA PRO A 116 3.01 9.69 9.06
C PRO A 116 2.00 10.71 8.52
N GLN A 117 2.42 11.97 8.35
CA GLN A 117 1.59 13.01 7.74
C GLN A 117 1.13 12.61 6.34
N SER A 118 2.01 12.05 5.52
CA SER A 118 1.70 11.66 4.15
C SER A 118 0.81 10.42 4.05
N LEU A 119 0.87 9.52 5.02
CA LEU A 119 -0.10 8.42 5.15
C LEU A 119 -1.53 8.97 5.34
N ARG A 120 -1.69 10.04 6.13
CA ARG A 120 -2.99 10.71 6.32
C ARG A 120 -3.45 11.50 5.10
N ASP A 121 -2.51 12.14 4.39
CA ASP A 121 -2.81 13.04 3.26
C ASP A 121 -3.08 12.31 1.95
N CYS A 122 -2.60 11.08 1.80
CA CYS A 122 -2.56 10.37 0.52
C CYS A 122 -3.42 9.10 0.58
N ASN A 123 -4.76 9.26 0.54
CA ASN A 123 -5.66 8.13 0.36
C ASN A 123 -5.35 7.42 -0.97
N GLU A 124 -5.25 6.10 -0.97
CA GLU A 124 -4.76 5.28 -2.09
C GLU A 124 -5.49 5.51 -3.43
N LYS A 125 -6.81 5.80 -3.37
CA LYS A 125 -7.64 6.04 -4.55
C LYS A 125 -7.78 7.53 -4.86
N LEU A 126 -8.11 8.33 -3.84
CA LEU A 126 -8.36 9.75 -4.03
C LEU A 126 -7.10 10.52 -4.45
N PHE A 127 -5.91 10.12 -3.97
CA PHE A 127 -4.65 10.77 -4.31
C PHE A 127 -4.32 10.70 -5.82
N THR A 128 -4.89 9.75 -6.56
CA THR A 128 -4.76 9.71 -8.02
C THR A 128 -5.32 10.95 -8.71
N ALA A 129 -6.27 11.65 -8.08
CA ALA A 129 -6.86 12.89 -8.61
C ALA A 129 -5.86 14.05 -8.76
N TRP A 130 -4.68 13.96 -8.14
CA TRP A 130 -3.58 14.92 -8.34
C TRP A 130 -2.82 14.69 -9.67
N PHE A 131 -3.14 13.62 -10.38
CA PHE A 131 -2.56 13.23 -11.66
C PHE A 131 -3.66 12.93 -12.70
N PRO A 132 -4.57 13.88 -12.97
CA PRO A 132 -5.77 13.63 -13.78
C PRO A 132 -5.46 13.17 -15.22
N GLU A 133 -4.31 13.56 -15.75
CA GLU A 133 -3.86 13.17 -17.10
C GLU A 133 -3.38 11.70 -17.16
N LEU A 134 -3.06 11.10 -16.01
CA LEU A 134 -2.60 9.70 -15.92
C LEU A 134 -3.73 8.73 -15.57
N THR A 135 -4.87 9.25 -15.09
CA THR A 135 -5.99 8.43 -14.60
C THR A 135 -7.04 8.18 -15.69
N PRO A 136 -7.89 7.17 -15.56
CA PRO A 136 -9.15 7.14 -16.30
C PRO A 136 -10.01 8.34 -15.91
N GLU A 137 -11.01 8.69 -16.69
CA GLU A 137 -11.95 9.71 -16.26
C GLU A 137 -12.60 9.28 -14.94
N THR A 138 -12.51 10.16 -13.94
CA THR A 138 -12.81 9.83 -12.53
C THR A 138 -13.76 10.86 -11.94
N LEU A 139 -14.75 10.38 -11.22
CA LEU A 139 -15.66 11.19 -10.38
C LEU A 139 -15.57 10.68 -8.94
N VAL A 140 -15.40 11.58 -7.98
CA VAL A 140 -15.54 11.28 -6.56
C VAL A 140 -16.71 12.07 -6.02
N THR A 141 -17.73 11.37 -5.55
CA THR A 141 -18.96 12.01 -5.04
C THR A 141 -19.72 11.09 -4.09
N ARG A 142 -20.63 11.64 -3.33
CA ARG A 142 -21.67 10.93 -2.58
C ARG A 142 -23.09 11.21 -3.10
N ASN A 143 -23.17 11.95 -4.23
CA ASN A 143 -24.44 12.36 -4.83
C ASN A 143 -24.87 11.34 -5.90
N LYS A 144 -25.97 10.64 -5.65
CA LYS A 144 -26.51 9.60 -6.54
C LYS A 144 -26.85 10.13 -7.95
N ALA A 145 -27.31 11.37 -8.08
CA ALA A 145 -27.63 11.96 -9.39
C ALA A 145 -26.35 12.16 -10.24
N GLN A 146 -25.24 12.58 -9.60
CA GLN A 146 -23.94 12.71 -10.26
C GLN A 146 -23.40 11.35 -10.69
N LEU A 147 -23.49 10.31 -9.86
CA LEU A 147 -23.10 8.95 -10.21
C LEU A 147 -23.90 8.44 -11.42
N LYS A 148 -25.23 8.67 -11.44
CA LYS A 148 -26.08 8.29 -12.57
C LYS A 148 -25.69 9.03 -13.83
N ALA A 149 -25.43 10.34 -13.77
CA ALA A 149 -25.02 11.15 -14.94
C ALA A 149 -23.66 10.68 -15.48
N PHE A 150 -22.70 10.34 -14.60
CA PHE A 150 -21.41 9.78 -14.98
C PHE A 150 -21.56 8.43 -15.68
N TRP A 151 -22.37 7.52 -15.13
CA TRP A 151 -22.68 6.25 -15.77
C TRP A 151 -23.38 6.41 -17.13
N GLN A 152 -24.35 7.32 -17.25
CA GLN A 152 -25.01 7.60 -18.52
C GLN A 152 -24.05 8.10 -19.60
N LYS A 153 -23.02 8.85 -19.20
CA LYS A 153 -21.98 9.35 -20.11
C LYS A 153 -21.06 8.22 -20.62
N HIS A 154 -20.69 7.30 -19.73
CA HIS A 154 -19.65 6.28 -20.00
C HIS A 154 -20.21 4.90 -20.33
N THR A 155 -21.44 4.60 -19.94
CA THR A 155 -22.18 3.33 -20.18
C THR A 155 -21.56 2.07 -19.57
N ASP A 156 -20.25 2.08 -19.24
CA ASP A 156 -19.52 0.99 -18.59
C ASP A 156 -18.54 1.61 -17.58
N VAL A 157 -18.84 1.47 -16.32
CA VAL A 157 -18.10 2.13 -15.22
C VAL A 157 -17.75 1.18 -14.10
N ILE A 158 -16.71 1.52 -13.37
CA ILE A 158 -16.36 0.93 -12.09
C ILE A 158 -16.81 1.88 -10.97
N LEU A 159 -17.57 1.36 -10.02
CA LEU A 159 -17.92 2.03 -8.76
C LEU A 159 -17.18 1.35 -7.61
N LYS A 160 -16.51 2.11 -6.76
CA LYS A 160 -15.72 1.57 -5.66
C LYS A 160 -15.69 2.50 -4.45
N PRO A 161 -15.56 1.96 -3.19
CA PRO A 161 -15.32 2.80 -2.02
C PRO A 161 -13.94 3.43 -2.08
N LEU A 162 -13.71 4.52 -1.35
CA LEU A 162 -12.39 5.17 -1.24
C LEU A 162 -11.44 4.42 -0.30
N ASP A 163 -11.98 3.75 0.68
CA ASP A 163 -11.30 2.90 1.65
C ASP A 163 -11.68 1.44 1.40
N GLY A 164 -10.78 0.58 1.47
CA GLY A 164 -11.00 -0.84 1.21
C GLY A 164 -9.87 -1.44 0.39
N MET A 165 -9.51 -2.66 0.72
CA MET A 165 -8.40 -3.40 0.13
C MET A 165 -8.87 -4.66 -0.58
N GLY A 166 -7.97 -5.27 -1.35
CA GLY A 166 -8.20 -6.59 -1.94
C GLY A 166 -9.32 -6.66 -2.99
N GLY A 167 -9.81 -5.51 -3.48
CA GLY A 167 -10.90 -5.46 -4.45
C GLY A 167 -12.31 -5.58 -3.83
N THR A 168 -12.43 -5.45 -2.52
CA THR A 168 -13.72 -5.50 -1.83
C THR A 168 -14.64 -4.37 -2.30
N SER A 169 -15.92 -4.69 -2.55
CA SER A 169 -16.96 -3.73 -2.94
C SER A 169 -16.65 -2.94 -4.23
N ILE A 170 -15.88 -3.52 -5.16
CA ILE A 170 -15.70 -2.99 -6.50
C ILE A 170 -16.79 -3.56 -7.41
N PHE A 171 -17.58 -2.68 -8.02
CA PHE A 171 -18.68 -3.04 -8.91
C PHE A 171 -18.42 -2.52 -10.31
N ARG A 172 -18.56 -3.39 -11.32
CA ARG A 172 -18.67 -2.97 -12.72
C ARG A 172 -20.13 -2.84 -13.08
N VAL A 173 -20.54 -1.66 -13.55
CA VAL A 173 -21.93 -1.35 -13.91
C VAL A 173 -21.98 -1.00 -15.40
N LYS A 174 -22.59 -1.89 -16.18
CA LYS A 174 -22.76 -1.75 -17.64
C LYS A 174 -24.04 -1.01 -17.99
N GLU A 175 -24.16 -0.63 -19.26
CA GLU A 175 -25.40 -0.09 -19.78
C GLU A 175 -26.58 -1.01 -19.51
N GLY A 176 -27.68 -0.44 -19.01
CA GLY A 176 -28.89 -1.19 -18.69
C GLY A 176 -28.85 -2.02 -17.39
N ASP A 177 -27.77 -1.93 -16.60
CA ASP A 177 -27.70 -2.67 -15.33
C ASP A 177 -28.76 -2.15 -14.35
N PRO A 178 -29.70 -3.01 -13.90
CA PRO A 178 -30.78 -2.59 -13.01
C PRO A 178 -30.28 -2.29 -11.58
N ASN A 179 -29.07 -2.70 -11.23
CA ASN A 179 -28.52 -2.59 -9.88
C ASN A 179 -27.82 -1.25 -9.63
N LEU A 180 -27.61 -0.39 -10.64
CA LEU A 180 -26.93 0.89 -10.45
C LEU A 180 -27.41 1.67 -9.24
N SER A 181 -28.73 1.76 -9.04
CA SER A 181 -29.31 2.51 -7.94
C SER A 181 -28.96 1.92 -6.57
N VAL A 182 -29.06 0.60 -6.44
CA VAL A 182 -28.75 -0.12 -5.20
C VAL A 182 -27.25 -0.06 -4.90
N ILE A 183 -26.40 -0.24 -5.92
CA ILE A 183 -24.94 -0.12 -5.78
C ILE A 183 -24.57 1.28 -5.31
N ALA A 184 -25.13 2.33 -5.93
CA ALA A 184 -24.88 3.70 -5.53
C ALA A 184 -25.35 3.98 -4.08
N GLU A 185 -26.53 3.49 -3.69
CA GLU A 185 -27.03 3.61 -2.32
C GLU A 185 -26.11 2.91 -1.30
N THR A 186 -25.67 1.71 -1.62
CA THR A 186 -24.78 0.91 -0.76
C THR A 186 -23.43 1.58 -0.59
N LEU A 187 -22.77 1.98 -1.70
CA LEU A 187 -21.44 2.59 -1.66
C LEU A 187 -21.44 3.97 -1.02
N THR A 188 -22.54 4.72 -1.17
CA THR A 188 -22.65 6.05 -0.58
C THR A 188 -23.30 6.05 0.81
N GLU A 189 -23.70 4.90 1.33
CA GLU A 189 -24.47 4.81 2.58
C GLU A 189 -25.62 5.84 2.57
N LEU A 190 -26.45 5.74 1.53
CA LEU A 190 -27.58 6.66 1.27
C LEU A 190 -27.19 8.14 1.17
N GLY A 191 -25.97 8.43 0.66
CA GLY A 191 -25.46 9.78 0.44
C GLY A 191 -24.65 10.37 1.60
N SER A 192 -24.33 9.57 2.63
CA SER A 192 -23.48 10.00 3.74
C SER A 192 -21.99 9.83 3.48
N ARG A 193 -21.60 8.92 2.56
CA ARG A 193 -20.22 8.52 2.30
C ARG A 193 -19.80 8.79 0.85
N TYR A 194 -18.56 9.26 0.65
CA TYR A 194 -17.98 9.43 -0.68
C TYR A 194 -17.60 8.08 -1.28
N CYS A 195 -17.81 7.94 -2.58
CA CYS A 195 -17.30 6.83 -3.39
C CYS A 195 -16.66 7.35 -4.69
N MET A 196 -15.96 6.48 -5.39
CA MET A 196 -15.31 6.77 -6.67
C MET A 196 -16.01 6.05 -7.81
N ALA A 197 -16.25 6.77 -8.90
CA ALA A 197 -16.65 6.21 -10.19
C ALA A 197 -15.54 6.45 -11.21
N GLN A 198 -15.21 5.44 -12.01
CA GLN A 198 -14.24 5.52 -13.10
C GLN A 198 -14.81 4.85 -14.34
N ASN A 199 -14.48 5.33 -15.55
CA ASN A 199 -14.80 4.57 -16.74
C ASN A 199 -14.05 3.22 -16.73
N TYR A 200 -14.72 2.17 -17.20
CA TYR A 200 -14.13 0.83 -17.24
C TYR A 200 -12.95 0.77 -18.22
N LEU A 201 -11.89 0.11 -17.82
CA LEU A 201 -10.68 -0.10 -18.59
C LEU A 201 -10.64 -1.55 -19.12
N PRO A 202 -10.92 -1.82 -20.40
CA PRO A 202 -10.90 -3.18 -20.96
C PRO A 202 -9.53 -3.87 -20.83
N ALA A 203 -8.45 -3.10 -20.71
CA ALA A 203 -7.09 -3.62 -20.54
C ALA A 203 -6.87 -4.38 -19.20
N ILE A 204 -7.86 -4.36 -18.28
CA ILE A 204 -7.80 -5.18 -17.05
C ILE A 204 -7.64 -6.68 -17.35
N LYS A 205 -8.12 -7.15 -18.50
CA LYS A 205 -7.93 -8.55 -18.96
C LYS A 205 -6.45 -8.94 -19.10
N ASP A 206 -5.58 -7.97 -19.36
CA ASP A 206 -4.14 -8.14 -19.49
C ASP A 206 -3.40 -7.93 -18.15
N GLY A 207 -4.13 -7.60 -17.10
CA GLY A 207 -3.71 -7.47 -15.71
C GLY A 207 -3.76 -6.04 -15.18
N ASP A 208 -3.96 -5.95 -13.86
CA ASP A 208 -3.73 -4.78 -13.03
C ASP A 208 -2.28 -4.86 -12.52
N LYS A 209 -1.41 -3.96 -13.00
CA LYS A 209 0.03 -4.01 -12.75
C LYS A 209 0.38 -3.29 -11.47
N ARG A 210 0.99 -4.01 -10.49
CA ARG A 210 1.64 -3.42 -9.33
C ARG A 210 3.06 -3.02 -9.69
N VAL A 211 3.31 -1.70 -9.78
CA VAL A 211 4.64 -1.11 -9.97
C VAL A 211 5.11 -0.56 -8.62
N LEU A 212 6.26 -1.01 -8.14
CA LEU A 212 6.84 -0.53 -6.89
C LEU A 212 7.76 0.67 -7.13
N VAL A 213 7.73 1.63 -6.20
CA VAL A 213 8.60 2.81 -6.20
C VAL A 213 9.29 2.89 -4.85
N VAL A 214 10.62 2.97 -4.85
CA VAL A 214 11.47 3.06 -3.65
C VAL A 214 12.21 4.38 -3.65
N ASP A 215 11.96 5.23 -2.67
CA ASP A 215 12.56 6.57 -2.50
C ASP A 215 12.55 7.44 -3.78
N GLY A 216 11.47 7.35 -4.54
CA GLY A 216 11.30 8.07 -5.80
C GLY A 216 11.94 7.40 -7.02
N GLU A 217 12.46 6.17 -6.88
CA GLU A 217 13.00 5.39 -7.98
C GLU A 217 12.06 4.23 -8.32
N PRO A 218 11.47 4.19 -9.52
CA PRO A 218 10.64 3.07 -9.93
C PRO A 218 11.44 1.78 -10.09
N VAL A 219 10.92 0.68 -9.56
CA VAL A 219 11.45 -0.66 -9.81
C VAL A 219 11.19 -1.03 -11.27
N PRO A 220 12.19 -1.55 -12.03
CA PRO A 220 12.06 -1.78 -13.48
C PRO A 220 11.12 -2.93 -13.86
N TYR A 221 10.50 -3.57 -12.88
CA TYR A 221 9.59 -4.70 -13.05
C TYR A 221 8.30 -4.47 -12.27
N CYS A 222 7.22 -5.10 -12.73
CA CYS A 222 5.92 -5.07 -12.08
C CYS A 222 5.35 -6.49 -11.92
N LEU A 223 4.33 -6.63 -11.09
CA LEU A 223 3.49 -7.82 -11.06
C LEU A 223 2.15 -7.50 -11.73
N ALA A 224 1.90 -8.08 -12.89
CA ALA A 224 0.58 -8.06 -13.53
C ALA A 224 -0.34 -9.06 -12.82
N ARG A 225 -1.40 -8.58 -12.22
CA ARG A 225 -2.41 -9.37 -11.50
C ARG A 225 -3.60 -9.59 -12.43
N ILE A 226 -3.67 -10.76 -13.01
CA ILE A 226 -4.60 -11.09 -14.11
C ILE A 226 -5.87 -11.71 -13.51
N PRO A 227 -7.07 -11.15 -13.78
CA PRO A 227 -8.33 -11.73 -13.35
C PRO A 227 -8.50 -13.18 -13.81
N GLN A 228 -9.12 -14.02 -12.99
CA GLN A 228 -9.35 -15.43 -13.26
C GLN A 228 -10.84 -15.77 -13.12
N GLY A 229 -11.28 -16.85 -13.78
CA GLY A 229 -12.58 -17.46 -13.54
C GLY A 229 -13.82 -16.57 -13.79
N GLY A 230 -13.74 -15.59 -14.72
CA GLY A 230 -14.85 -14.67 -14.99
C GLY A 230 -14.90 -13.46 -14.03
N GLU A 231 -13.98 -13.37 -13.10
CA GLU A 231 -13.80 -12.20 -12.22
C GLU A 231 -13.31 -11.00 -13.02
N THR A 232 -13.67 -9.79 -12.61
CA THR A 232 -13.22 -8.53 -13.21
C THR A 232 -12.11 -7.84 -12.42
N ARG A 233 -11.77 -8.37 -11.24
CA ARG A 233 -10.73 -7.85 -10.34
C ARG A 233 -9.44 -8.64 -10.52
N GLY A 234 -8.31 -7.93 -10.67
CA GLY A 234 -6.98 -8.55 -10.76
C GLY A 234 -6.33 -8.84 -9.41
N ASN A 235 -6.88 -8.34 -8.30
CA ASN A 235 -6.29 -8.47 -6.97
C ASN A 235 -5.99 -9.94 -6.61
N LEU A 236 -4.78 -10.23 -6.12
CA LEU A 236 -4.39 -11.58 -5.70
C LEU A 236 -5.29 -12.13 -4.60
N ALA A 237 -5.78 -11.26 -3.70
CA ALA A 237 -6.75 -11.63 -2.66
C ALA A 237 -8.11 -12.05 -3.24
N ALA A 238 -8.47 -11.59 -4.45
CA ALA A 238 -9.67 -11.98 -5.17
C ALA A 238 -9.43 -13.19 -6.11
N GLY A 239 -8.29 -13.86 -6.00
CA GLY A 239 -7.95 -15.03 -6.82
C GLY A 239 -7.24 -14.70 -8.14
N GLY A 240 -6.76 -13.48 -8.33
CA GLY A 240 -5.96 -13.09 -9.49
C GLY A 240 -4.66 -13.89 -9.59
N ARG A 241 -4.19 -14.15 -10.82
CA ARG A 241 -2.90 -14.79 -11.08
C ARG A 241 -1.83 -13.72 -11.26
N GLY A 242 -0.75 -13.78 -10.45
CA GLY A 242 0.41 -12.92 -10.59
C GLY A 242 1.32 -13.34 -11.75
N GLU A 243 1.74 -12.37 -12.57
CA GLU A 243 2.69 -12.57 -13.66
C GLU A 243 3.72 -11.43 -13.64
N PRO A 244 4.94 -11.68 -13.17
CA PRO A 244 6.01 -10.68 -13.19
C PRO A 244 6.40 -10.29 -14.61
N ARG A 245 6.58 -8.98 -14.87
CA ARG A 245 6.91 -8.44 -16.20
C ARG A 245 7.84 -7.24 -16.10
N PRO A 246 8.67 -6.95 -17.11
CA PRO A 246 9.33 -5.65 -17.26
C PRO A 246 8.28 -4.53 -17.42
N LEU A 247 8.61 -3.33 -16.97
CA LEU A 247 7.78 -2.15 -17.21
C LEU A 247 7.72 -1.81 -18.70
N SER A 248 6.52 -1.53 -19.19
CA SER A 248 6.31 -0.94 -20.51
C SER A 248 6.71 0.55 -20.53
N GLU A 249 6.81 1.15 -21.71
CA GLU A 249 7.06 2.58 -21.85
C GLU A 249 6.01 3.44 -21.13
N SER A 250 4.74 3.03 -21.20
CA SER A 250 3.64 3.73 -20.50
C SER A 250 3.75 3.60 -18.98
N ASP A 251 4.16 2.44 -18.46
CA ASP A 251 4.38 2.23 -17.03
C ASP A 251 5.52 3.14 -16.53
N TRP A 252 6.62 3.21 -17.28
CA TRP A 252 7.74 4.11 -17.01
C TRP A 252 7.31 5.58 -17.03
N ALA A 253 6.50 6.00 -18.01
CA ALA A 253 6.02 7.37 -18.11
C ALA A 253 5.18 7.77 -16.89
N ILE A 254 4.26 6.90 -16.47
CA ILE A 254 3.44 7.11 -15.27
C ILE A 254 4.32 7.15 -14.02
N ALA A 255 5.16 6.13 -13.81
CA ALA A 255 5.97 6.01 -12.61
C ALA A 255 6.94 7.20 -12.44
N ARG A 256 7.63 7.61 -13.51
CA ARG A 256 8.54 8.77 -13.50
C ARG A 256 7.85 10.10 -13.22
N LYS A 257 6.57 10.23 -13.58
CA LYS A 257 5.80 11.45 -13.30
C LYS A 257 5.32 11.51 -11.85
N VAL A 258 4.96 10.38 -11.28
CA VAL A 258 4.45 10.27 -9.89
C VAL A 258 5.61 10.25 -8.88
N ALA A 259 6.70 9.55 -9.16
CA ALA A 259 7.80 9.29 -8.24
C ALA A 259 8.41 10.54 -7.57
N PRO A 260 8.65 11.67 -8.26
CA PRO A 260 9.17 12.88 -7.61
C PRO A 260 8.23 13.45 -6.54
N VAL A 261 6.91 13.36 -6.77
CA VAL A 261 5.90 13.82 -5.82
C VAL A 261 5.87 12.92 -4.58
N LEU A 262 6.00 11.60 -4.78
CA LEU A 262 6.10 10.64 -3.67
C LEU A 262 7.32 10.94 -2.80
N LYS A 263 8.48 11.12 -3.44
CA LYS A 263 9.75 11.43 -2.75
C LYS A 263 9.65 12.72 -1.94
N ALA A 264 9.09 13.78 -2.53
CA ALA A 264 8.90 15.07 -1.85
C ALA A 264 7.97 14.96 -0.63
N LYS A 265 7.03 14.02 -0.66
CA LYS A 265 6.12 13.73 0.47
C LYS A 265 6.72 12.76 1.51
N GLY A 266 7.93 12.26 1.34
CA GLY A 266 8.51 11.26 2.25
C GLY A 266 7.82 9.89 2.17
N LEU A 267 7.19 9.62 1.04
CA LEU A 267 6.61 8.31 0.71
C LEU A 267 7.72 7.43 0.10
N ILE A 268 8.42 6.69 0.94
CA ILE A 268 9.65 5.97 0.58
C ILE A 268 9.33 4.65 -0.12
N PHE A 269 8.27 3.96 0.29
CA PHE A 269 7.88 2.68 -0.31
C PHE A 269 6.41 2.72 -0.74
N VAL A 270 6.16 2.68 -2.04
CA VAL A 270 4.83 2.88 -2.64
C VAL A 270 4.58 1.87 -3.74
N GLY A 271 3.31 1.45 -3.87
CA GLY A 271 2.82 0.64 -4.97
C GLY A 271 1.88 1.44 -5.86
N LEU A 272 2.19 1.55 -7.14
CA LEU A 272 1.28 2.11 -8.14
C LEU A 272 0.51 0.97 -8.80
N ASP A 273 -0.80 1.12 -8.93
CA ASP A 273 -1.63 0.18 -9.67
C ASP A 273 -1.98 0.79 -11.03
N ILE A 274 -1.65 0.06 -12.11
CA ILE A 274 -1.75 0.54 -13.50
C ILE A 274 -2.50 -0.49 -14.34
N ILE A 275 -3.61 -0.08 -14.94
CA ILE A 275 -4.37 -0.89 -15.91
C ILE A 275 -4.19 -0.28 -17.30
N GLY A 276 -3.60 -1.06 -18.22
CA GLY A 276 -3.21 -0.53 -19.53
C GLY A 276 -2.17 0.57 -19.39
N ASP A 277 -2.57 1.80 -19.75
CA ASP A 277 -1.77 3.04 -19.65
C ASP A 277 -2.37 4.03 -18.63
N ARG A 278 -3.16 3.55 -17.67
CA ARG A 278 -3.87 4.38 -16.69
C ARG A 278 -3.54 4.00 -15.25
N LEU A 279 -3.20 5.01 -14.46
CA LEU A 279 -3.01 4.93 -13.01
C LEU A 279 -4.37 4.80 -12.32
N THR A 280 -4.55 3.81 -11.49
CA THR A 280 -5.82 3.54 -10.79
C THR A 280 -5.75 3.67 -9.27
N GLU A 281 -4.56 3.45 -8.68
CA GLU A 281 -4.30 3.56 -7.23
C GLU A 281 -2.84 3.91 -6.95
N ILE A 282 -2.60 4.58 -5.81
CA ILE A 282 -1.28 4.89 -5.25
C ILE A 282 -1.26 4.34 -3.81
N ASN A 283 -0.78 3.13 -3.63
CA ASN A 283 -0.81 2.42 -2.36
C ASN A 283 0.37 2.83 -1.48
N VAL A 284 0.10 3.56 -0.39
CA VAL A 284 1.11 4.17 0.48
C VAL A 284 1.25 3.51 1.86
N THR A 285 0.33 2.63 2.26
CA THR A 285 0.32 1.96 3.56
C THR A 285 1.24 0.74 3.58
N SER A 286 0.76 -0.39 3.04
CA SER A 286 1.48 -1.67 3.07
C SER A 286 1.52 -2.35 1.69
N PRO A 287 2.05 -1.69 0.61
CA PRO A 287 2.10 -2.32 -0.70
C PRO A 287 2.89 -3.63 -0.68
N THR A 288 2.41 -4.59 -1.45
CA THR A 288 2.93 -5.96 -1.55
C THR A 288 3.52 -6.23 -2.93
N CYS A 289 3.86 -7.51 -3.22
CA CYS A 289 4.39 -8.04 -4.48
C CYS A 289 5.93 -7.99 -4.61
N ILE A 290 6.65 -7.73 -3.53
CA ILE A 290 8.12 -7.80 -3.55
C ILE A 290 8.58 -9.22 -3.93
N ARG A 291 8.08 -10.23 -3.22
CA ARG A 291 8.59 -11.60 -3.33
C ARG A 291 8.31 -12.22 -4.70
N GLU A 292 7.15 -11.93 -5.27
CA GLU A 292 6.78 -12.41 -6.60
C GLU A 292 7.69 -11.82 -7.69
N ILE A 293 8.08 -10.55 -7.55
CA ILE A 293 8.97 -9.89 -8.51
C ILE A 293 10.42 -10.35 -8.32
N GLU A 294 10.92 -10.39 -7.08
CA GLU A 294 12.29 -10.84 -6.78
C GLU A 294 12.53 -12.33 -7.10
N ALA A 295 11.48 -13.16 -7.11
CA ALA A 295 11.60 -14.56 -7.48
C ALA A 295 11.87 -14.78 -8.98
N GLU A 296 11.41 -13.85 -9.84
CA GLU A 296 11.53 -13.96 -11.30
C GLU A 296 12.71 -13.16 -11.87
N PHE A 297 13.06 -12.04 -11.23
CA PHE A 297 14.05 -11.12 -11.76
C PHE A 297 15.23 -10.94 -10.81
N PRO A 298 16.47 -10.77 -11.34
CA PRO A 298 17.68 -10.56 -10.53
C PRO A 298 17.73 -9.14 -9.95
N ILE A 299 16.79 -8.81 -9.09
CA ILE A 299 16.68 -7.52 -8.41
C ILE A 299 16.41 -7.74 -6.92
N SER A 300 16.91 -6.85 -6.07
CA SER A 300 16.59 -6.82 -4.65
C SER A 300 15.86 -5.52 -4.31
N ILE A 301 14.54 -5.58 -4.30
CA ILE A 301 13.67 -4.44 -3.95
C ILE A 301 13.80 -4.14 -2.46
N THR A 302 13.92 -5.19 -1.64
CA THR A 302 14.21 -5.06 -0.21
C THR A 302 15.57 -4.41 0.03
N GLY A 303 16.57 -4.76 -0.79
CA GLY A 303 17.89 -4.12 -0.78
C GLY A 303 17.79 -2.63 -1.11
N MET A 304 17.08 -2.27 -2.18
CA MET A 304 16.85 -0.85 -2.53
C MET A 304 16.18 -0.07 -1.38
N LEU A 305 15.24 -0.68 -0.66
CA LEU A 305 14.59 -0.05 0.48
C LEU A 305 15.57 0.17 1.64
N MET A 306 16.37 -0.83 1.98
CA MET A 306 17.38 -0.68 3.05
C MET A 306 18.45 0.35 2.68
N ASP A 307 18.91 0.38 1.41
CA ASP A 307 19.84 1.42 0.92
C ASP A 307 19.24 2.83 1.06
N ALA A 308 17.95 2.99 0.75
CA ALA A 308 17.24 4.26 0.91
C ALA A 308 17.15 4.68 2.39
N ILE A 309 16.89 3.74 3.28
CA ILE A 309 16.85 3.97 4.74
C ILE A 309 18.24 4.37 5.24
N GLU A 310 19.28 3.60 4.93
CA GLU A 310 20.67 3.90 5.34
C GLU A 310 21.09 5.29 4.87
N LYS A 311 20.84 5.60 3.61
CA LYS A 311 21.14 6.93 3.03
C LYS A 311 20.44 8.07 3.78
N ARG A 312 19.16 7.89 4.15
CA ARG A 312 18.39 8.91 4.89
C ARG A 312 18.85 9.05 6.33
N LEU A 313 19.37 7.98 6.93
CA LEU A 313 19.98 7.99 8.26
C LEU A 313 21.44 8.51 8.25
N GLY A 314 22.04 8.75 7.09
CA GLY A 314 23.43 9.15 6.96
C GLY A 314 24.43 8.04 7.32
N LYS A 315 24.04 6.80 7.11
CA LYS A 315 24.83 5.60 7.43
C LYS A 315 25.26 4.84 6.18
#